data_41c62f5e77f376ee61541ee409b24dec
#
_entry.id   41c62f5e77f376ee61541ee409b24dec
#
_cell.length_a   1.000
_cell.length_b   1.000
_cell.length_c   1.000
_cell.angle_alpha   90.00
_cell.angle_beta   90.00
_cell.angle_gamma   90.00
#
_symmetry.space_group_name_H-M   'P 1'
#
loop_
_entity.id
_entity.type
_entity.pdbx_description
1 polymer ?
#
loop_
_entity_poly.entity_id
_entity_poly.type
_entity_poly.pdbx_seq_one_letter_code
_entity_poly.pdbx_strand_id
1 'polypeptide(L)'
;MKLKNWQLFMSVMVMGLSFAVAPVDGESTHSDATKKSDIVDTAVSAGNFTTLVQAVQAAGLVDVLKGEGPFTVFAPTDEAFAKLPAGTLENLLQDKEKLTAVLTFHVVPGRLMASDVVKQAELKTVQGQDLRVTVGEGAMVDQAKIIKTDIACSNGVIHVIDSVVIPR
;
A
#
# COMPACT_ATOMS: atom_id res chain seq x y z
N MET A 1 10.94 49.46 -50.45
CA MET A 1 11.05 50.88 -50.17
C MET A 1 10.27 51.32 -48.91
N LYS A 2 9.71 50.50 -48.14
CA LYS A 2 8.75 50.87 -47.06
C LYS A 2 8.89 50.04 -45.78
N LEU A 3 10.06 49.57 -45.48
CA LEU A 3 10.28 48.64 -44.40
C LEU A 3 11.07 49.22 -43.23
N LYS A 4 11.04 50.51 -43.06
CA LYS A 4 11.87 51.19 -42.05
C LYS A 4 11.16 51.48 -40.73
N ASN A 5 9.89 51.15 -40.60
CA ASN A 5 9.14 51.48 -39.38
C ASN A 5 8.90 50.28 -38.45
N TRP A 6 9.49 49.21 -38.79
CA TRP A 6 9.40 47.99 -37.96
C TRP A 6 10.27 48.08 -36.69
N GLN A 7 11.30 48.92 -36.70
CA GLN A 7 12.23 48.97 -35.56
C GLN A 7 11.78 49.89 -34.42
N LEU A 8 10.70 50.61 -34.60
CA LEU A 8 10.19 51.51 -33.57
C LEU A 8 9.25 50.84 -32.55
N PHE A 9 8.91 49.59 -32.76
CA PHE A 9 8.05 48.88 -31.85
C PHE A 9 8.78 47.97 -30.83
N MET A 10 10.10 47.94 -30.86
CA MET A 10 10.89 47.11 -29.97
C MET A 10 11.49 47.83 -28.76
N SER A 11 11.10 49.07 -28.50
CA SER A 11 11.74 49.83 -27.43
C SER A 11 10.83 50.22 -26.28
N VAL A 12 9.71 49.55 -26.12
CA VAL A 12 8.87 49.78 -24.94
C VAL A 12 8.37 48.42 -24.44
N MET A 13 9.22 47.70 -23.80
CA MET A 13 8.80 46.70 -22.80
C MET A 13 9.98 46.09 -22.09
N VAL A 14 10.76 46.92 -21.46
CA VAL A 14 11.57 46.49 -20.34
C VAL A 14 11.24 47.41 -19.18
N MET A 15 10.06 47.30 -18.69
CA MET A 15 9.79 47.66 -17.31
C MET A 15 9.57 46.39 -16.54
N GLY A 16 10.61 46.09 -15.80
CA GLY A 16 10.66 44.99 -14.91
C GLY A 16 9.45 44.95 -13.97
N LEU A 17 8.64 44.01 -14.15
CA LEU A 17 7.89 43.44 -13.05
C LEU A 17 8.75 42.34 -12.45
N SER A 18 9.56 42.72 -11.51
CA SER A 18 10.07 41.82 -10.54
C SER A 18 8.86 41.27 -9.76
N PHE A 19 8.26 40.26 -10.29
CA PHE A 19 7.47 39.37 -9.47
C PHE A 19 8.48 38.60 -8.63
N ALA A 20 8.73 39.11 -7.48
CA ALA A 20 9.20 38.30 -6.40
C ALA A 20 8.06 37.30 -6.11
N VAL A 21 8.10 36.19 -6.80
CA VAL A 21 7.34 35.03 -6.37
C VAL A 21 7.98 34.63 -5.05
N ALA A 22 7.31 34.98 -3.97
CA ALA A 22 7.64 34.41 -2.69
C ALA A 22 7.68 32.90 -2.86
N PRO A 23 8.72 32.21 -2.37
CA PRO A 23 8.66 30.77 -2.31
C PRO A 23 7.42 30.45 -1.49
N VAL A 24 6.43 29.95 -2.16
CA VAL A 24 5.40 29.18 -1.47
C VAL A 24 6.16 28.00 -0.94
N ASP A 25 6.44 27.99 0.33
CA ASP A 25 6.89 26.80 1.02
C ASP A 25 5.80 25.78 0.81
N GLY A 26 6.06 25.01 -0.25
CA GLY A 26 5.11 24.10 -0.76
C GLY A 26 4.85 23.06 0.26
N GLU A 27 3.73 23.13 0.85
CA GLU A 27 2.93 21.97 0.95
C GLU A 27 2.96 21.34 -0.42
N SER A 28 3.87 20.41 -0.61
CA SER A 28 3.81 19.51 -1.74
C SER A 28 2.62 18.59 -1.53
N THR A 29 1.46 19.14 -1.71
CA THR A 29 0.30 18.37 -2.11
C THR A 29 0.59 17.90 -3.52
N HIS A 30 1.49 16.95 -3.64
CA HIS A 30 1.60 16.16 -4.82
C HIS A 30 0.38 15.26 -4.87
N SER A 31 -0.71 15.84 -5.26
CA SER A 31 -1.77 15.12 -5.92
C SER A 31 -1.27 14.77 -7.32
N ASP A 32 -0.23 13.95 -7.36
CA ASP A 32 0.12 13.26 -8.58
C ASP A 32 -0.88 12.13 -8.75
N ALA A 33 -2.00 12.46 -9.38
CA ALA A 33 -3.11 11.56 -9.64
C ALA A 33 -2.76 10.39 -10.58
N THR A 34 -1.50 10.27 -10.98
CA THR A 34 -1.00 9.22 -11.86
C THR A 34 -0.05 8.25 -11.17
N LYS A 35 0.46 8.58 -9.99
CA LYS A 35 1.28 7.67 -9.21
C LYS A 35 0.37 6.85 -8.30
N LYS A 36 0.10 5.61 -8.70
CA LYS A 36 -0.57 4.66 -7.80
C LYS A 36 0.19 4.63 -6.49
N SER A 37 -0.52 4.87 -5.39
CA SER A 37 0.03 4.77 -4.05
C SER A 37 0.61 3.38 -3.82
N ASP A 38 1.65 3.27 -3.05
CA ASP A 38 2.18 1.97 -2.68
C ASP A 38 1.22 1.23 -1.71
N ILE A 39 1.58 0.00 -1.37
CA ILE A 39 0.74 -0.85 -0.50
C ILE A 39 0.50 -0.16 0.85
N VAL A 40 1.52 0.46 1.42
CA VAL A 40 1.43 1.11 2.75
C VAL A 40 0.56 2.37 2.67
N ASP A 41 0.78 3.22 1.68
CA ASP A 41 0.02 4.46 1.50
C ASP A 41 -1.45 4.16 1.17
N THR A 42 -1.71 3.11 0.40
CA THR A 42 -3.08 2.65 0.11
C THR A 42 -3.77 2.14 1.37
N ALA A 43 -3.07 1.39 2.22
CA ALA A 43 -3.62 0.91 3.49
C ALA A 43 -3.93 2.07 4.44
N VAL A 44 -3.03 3.05 4.56
CA VAL A 44 -3.24 4.26 5.38
C VAL A 44 -4.46 5.05 4.87
N SER A 45 -4.57 5.24 3.57
CA SER A 45 -5.65 6.01 2.95
C SER A 45 -7.02 5.33 3.10
N ALA A 46 -7.06 4.01 3.17
CA ALA A 46 -8.29 3.26 3.36
C ALA A 46 -8.91 3.40 4.77
N GLY A 47 -8.12 3.78 5.77
CA GLY A 47 -8.58 4.08 7.14
C GLY A 47 -9.01 2.89 8.00
N ASN A 48 -9.08 1.69 7.41
CA ASN A 48 -9.54 0.46 8.09
C ASN A 48 -8.39 -0.49 8.48
N PHE A 49 -7.15 -0.02 8.35
CA PHE A 49 -5.95 -0.82 8.56
C PHE A 49 -4.99 -0.14 9.55
N THR A 50 -5.52 0.61 10.49
CA THR A 50 -4.71 1.37 11.46
C THR A 50 -3.82 0.44 12.27
N THR A 51 -4.38 -0.64 12.78
CA THR A 51 -3.64 -1.65 13.54
C THR A 51 -2.58 -2.35 12.69
N LEU A 52 -2.91 -2.69 11.44
CA LEU A 52 -1.95 -3.30 10.51
C LEU A 52 -0.77 -2.36 10.23
N VAL A 53 -1.04 -1.08 9.96
CA VAL A 53 0.02 -0.10 9.71
C VAL A 53 0.93 0.07 10.93
N GLN A 54 0.37 0.15 12.12
CA GLN A 54 1.14 0.19 13.36
C GLN A 54 2.00 -1.07 13.55
N ALA A 55 1.43 -2.24 13.28
CA ALA A 55 2.14 -3.51 13.36
C ALA A 55 3.31 -3.59 12.37
N VAL A 56 3.10 -3.15 11.12
CA VAL A 56 4.15 -3.09 10.07
C VAL A 56 5.27 -2.13 10.48
N GLN A 57 4.93 -0.98 11.05
CA GLN A 57 5.91 -0.01 11.56
C GLN A 57 6.69 -0.57 12.75
N ALA A 58 6.01 -1.20 13.71
CA ALA A 58 6.64 -1.82 14.88
C ALA A 58 7.59 -2.98 14.50
N ALA A 59 7.24 -3.74 13.48
CA ALA A 59 8.08 -4.81 12.94
C ALA A 59 9.25 -4.29 12.07
N GLY A 60 9.23 -3.02 11.65
CA GLY A 60 10.22 -2.46 10.74
C GLY A 60 10.11 -2.97 9.29
N LEU A 61 8.92 -3.43 8.88
CA LEU A 61 8.67 -4.00 7.56
C LEU A 61 8.16 -2.98 6.53
N VAL A 62 8.08 -1.71 6.91
CA VAL A 62 7.62 -0.64 6.01
C VAL A 62 8.47 -0.57 4.74
N ASP A 63 9.78 -0.61 4.89
CA ASP A 63 10.72 -0.55 3.75
C ASP A 63 10.62 -1.78 2.86
N VAL A 64 10.37 -2.95 3.44
CA VAL A 64 10.16 -4.20 2.69
C VAL A 64 8.89 -4.10 1.85
N LEU A 65 7.80 -3.60 2.42
CA LEU A 65 6.52 -3.42 1.73
C LEU A 65 6.51 -2.24 0.74
N LYS A 66 7.41 -1.29 0.89
CA LYS A 66 7.66 -0.20 -0.06
C LYS A 66 8.69 -0.55 -1.13
N GLY A 67 9.36 -1.68 -0.99
CA GLY A 67 10.40 -2.15 -1.91
C GLY A 67 9.90 -2.40 -3.33
N GLU A 68 10.86 -2.54 -4.22
CA GLU A 68 10.64 -2.85 -5.64
C GLU A 68 10.27 -4.33 -5.82
N GLY A 69 9.03 -4.63 -5.83
CA GLY A 69 8.65 -5.98 -6.18
C GLY A 69 7.16 -6.03 -6.38
N PRO A 70 6.63 -6.87 -7.22
CA PRO A 70 5.23 -7.11 -7.06
C PRO A 70 5.02 -7.96 -5.80
N PHE A 71 4.23 -7.43 -4.87
CA PHE A 71 3.80 -8.15 -3.68
C PHE A 71 2.28 -8.28 -3.65
N THR A 72 1.81 -9.40 -3.14
CA THR A 72 0.40 -9.56 -2.81
C THR A 72 0.27 -9.57 -1.29
N VAL A 73 -0.49 -8.65 -0.75
CA VAL A 73 -0.68 -8.50 0.70
C VAL A 73 -2.12 -8.82 1.07
N PHE A 74 -2.28 -9.78 1.95
CA PHE A 74 -3.56 -10.07 2.58
C PHE A 74 -3.70 -9.18 3.82
N ALA A 75 -4.43 -8.07 3.68
CA ALA A 75 -4.55 -7.05 4.72
C ALA A 75 -5.75 -7.34 5.62
N PRO A 76 -5.55 -7.74 6.88
CA PRO A 76 -6.64 -7.85 7.84
C PRO A 76 -7.12 -6.46 8.25
N THR A 77 -8.43 -6.31 8.39
CA THR A 77 -9.05 -5.07 8.90
C THR A 77 -8.83 -4.92 10.41
N ASP A 78 -9.07 -3.72 10.93
CA ASP A 78 -9.05 -3.49 12.38
C ASP A 78 -10.06 -4.39 13.11
N GLU A 79 -11.19 -4.70 12.47
CA GLU A 79 -12.17 -5.68 12.98
C GLU A 79 -11.60 -7.12 13.02
N ALA A 80 -10.72 -7.47 12.06
CA ALA A 80 -10.05 -8.76 12.05
C ALA A 80 -9.12 -8.91 13.26
N PHE A 81 -8.43 -7.87 13.64
CA PHE A 81 -7.62 -7.86 14.87
C PHE A 81 -8.48 -7.92 16.13
N ALA A 82 -9.67 -7.31 16.12
CA ALA A 82 -10.60 -7.37 17.24
C ALA A 82 -11.18 -8.78 17.47
N LYS A 83 -11.19 -9.63 16.45
CA LYS A 83 -11.59 -11.05 16.58
C LYS A 83 -10.53 -11.92 17.24
N LEU A 84 -9.30 -11.43 17.36
CA LEU A 84 -8.26 -12.18 18.06
C LEU A 84 -8.58 -12.31 19.56
N PRO A 85 -8.20 -13.41 20.21
CA PRO A 85 -8.33 -13.55 21.65
C PRO A 85 -7.64 -12.39 22.38
N ALA A 86 -8.26 -11.94 23.47
CA ALA A 86 -7.71 -10.87 24.29
C ALA A 86 -6.26 -11.19 24.71
N GLY A 87 -5.36 -10.23 24.52
CA GLY A 87 -3.93 -10.39 24.81
C GLY A 87 -3.10 -10.98 23.67
N THR A 88 -3.70 -11.62 22.66
CA THR A 88 -2.92 -12.15 21.53
C THR A 88 -2.27 -11.04 20.72
N LEU A 89 -3.01 -9.98 20.43
CA LEU A 89 -2.49 -8.83 19.71
C LEU A 89 -1.37 -8.13 20.50
N GLU A 90 -1.58 -7.96 21.82
CA GLU A 90 -0.59 -7.33 22.69
C GLU A 90 0.70 -8.16 22.77
N ASN A 91 0.57 -9.48 22.89
CA ASN A 91 1.69 -10.41 22.86
C ASN A 91 2.45 -10.38 21.53
N LEU A 92 1.72 -10.27 20.40
CA LEU A 92 2.33 -10.14 19.08
C LEU A 92 3.06 -8.81 18.92
N LEU A 93 2.51 -7.71 19.43
CA LEU A 93 3.15 -6.38 19.40
C LEU A 93 4.39 -6.31 20.29
N GLN A 94 4.43 -7.07 21.37
CA GLN A 94 5.60 -7.14 22.27
C GLN A 94 6.71 -8.03 21.72
N ASP A 95 6.34 -9.03 20.94
CA ASP A 95 7.28 -9.99 20.34
C ASP A 95 7.47 -9.69 18.86
N LYS A 96 8.51 -8.93 18.54
CA LYS A 96 8.82 -8.51 17.17
C LYS A 96 9.05 -9.70 16.22
N GLU A 97 9.58 -10.83 16.72
CA GLU A 97 9.83 -12.00 15.89
C GLU A 97 8.52 -12.63 15.45
N LYS A 98 7.59 -12.82 16.39
CA LYS A 98 6.25 -13.34 16.07
C LYS A 98 5.47 -12.35 15.20
N LEU A 99 5.55 -11.06 15.51
CA LEU A 99 4.90 -10.05 14.70
C LEU A 99 5.41 -10.05 13.26
N THR A 100 6.73 -10.11 13.08
CA THR A 100 7.35 -10.23 11.77
C THR A 100 6.91 -11.51 11.05
N ALA A 101 6.89 -12.63 11.74
CA ALA A 101 6.45 -13.92 11.18
C ALA A 101 4.99 -13.86 10.71
N VAL A 102 4.09 -13.30 11.51
CA VAL A 102 2.68 -13.12 11.14
C VAL A 102 2.56 -12.17 9.94
N LEU A 103 3.24 -11.04 9.95
CA LEU A 103 3.15 -10.06 8.85
C LEU A 103 3.73 -10.61 7.55
N THR A 104 4.87 -11.30 7.59
CA THR A 104 5.47 -11.92 6.41
C THR A 104 4.66 -13.11 5.89
N PHE A 105 3.89 -13.76 6.77
CA PHE A 105 2.92 -14.78 6.40
C PHE A 105 1.72 -14.22 5.62
N HIS A 106 1.38 -12.94 5.83
CA HIS A 106 0.35 -12.24 5.07
C HIS A 106 0.86 -11.69 3.72
N VAL A 107 2.15 -11.80 3.44
CA VAL A 107 2.77 -11.30 2.22
C VAL A 107 3.18 -12.46 1.33
N VAL A 108 2.69 -12.44 0.10
CA VAL A 108 3.06 -13.40 -0.94
C VAL A 108 3.89 -12.68 -1.99
N PRO A 109 5.07 -13.21 -2.37
CA PRO A 109 5.84 -12.62 -3.46
C PRO A 109 5.13 -12.84 -4.79
N GLY A 110 5.07 -11.80 -5.60
CA GLY A 110 4.37 -11.82 -6.88
C GLY A 110 3.08 -11.03 -6.86
N ARG A 111 2.65 -10.62 -8.03
CA ARG A 111 1.37 -9.94 -8.22
C ARG A 111 0.30 -10.95 -8.56
N LEU A 112 -0.51 -11.29 -7.60
CA LEU A 112 -1.61 -12.23 -7.74
C LEU A 112 -2.93 -11.47 -7.67
N MET A 113 -3.70 -11.55 -8.74
CA MET A 113 -5.08 -11.09 -8.74
C MET A 113 -5.98 -12.15 -8.09
N ALA A 114 -7.20 -11.78 -7.73
CA ALA A 114 -8.14 -12.72 -7.13
C ALA A 114 -8.35 -13.97 -8.00
N SER A 115 -8.37 -13.80 -9.33
CA SER A 115 -8.47 -14.90 -10.27
C SER A 115 -7.29 -15.87 -10.23
N ASP A 116 -6.11 -15.38 -9.86
CA ASP A 116 -4.90 -16.20 -9.74
C ASP A 116 -4.80 -16.85 -8.37
N VAL A 117 -5.22 -16.14 -7.35
CA VAL A 117 -5.33 -16.65 -5.97
C VAL A 117 -6.26 -17.86 -5.93
N VAL A 118 -7.45 -17.78 -6.52
CA VAL A 118 -8.43 -18.88 -6.50
C VAL A 118 -8.04 -20.08 -7.35
N LYS A 119 -7.11 -19.93 -8.29
CA LYS A 119 -6.58 -21.04 -9.10
C LYS A 119 -5.52 -21.86 -8.38
N GLN A 120 -4.89 -21.24 -7.38
CA GLN A 120 -3.83 -21.88 -6.60
C GLN A 120 -4.44 -22.39 -5.30
N ALA A 121 -4.22 -23.65 -4.98
CA ALA A 121 -4.68 -24.24 -3.71
C ALA A 121 -3.81 -23.79 -2.52
N GLU A 122 -2.57 -23.42 -2.80
CA GLU A 122 -1.59 -23.00 -1.80
C GLU A 122 -0.73 -21.86 -2.37
N LEU A 123 -0.45 -20.88 -1.55
CA LEU A 123 0.36 -19.72 -1.89
C LEU A 123 1.59 -19.68 -0.98
N LYS A 124 2.76 -19.68 -1.56
CA LYS A 124 4.00 -19.58 -0.81
C LYS A 124 4.20 -18.15 -0.31
N THR A 125 4.26 -17.98 1.00
CA THR A 125 4.46 -16.69 1.65
C THR A 125 5.94 -16.30 1.74
N VAL A 126 6.21 -15.03 2.00
CA VAL A 126 7.57 -14.53 2.26
C VAL A 126 8.18 -15.18 3.50
N GLN A 127 7.37 -15.57 4.47
CA GLN A 127 7.78 -16.28 5.66
C GLN A 127 8.29 -17.70 5.37
N GLY A 128 7.89 -18.30 4.23
CA GLY A 128 8.31 -19.63 3.79
C GLY A 128 7.29 -20.74 4.02
N GLN A 129 6.25 -20.48 4.77
CA GLN A 129 5.11 -21.41 4.91
C GLN A 129 4.09 -21.19 3.80
N ASP A 130 3.34 -22.21 3.47
CA ASP A 130 2.29 -22.14 2.47
C ASP A 130 0.97 -21.72 3.09
N LEU A 131 0.30 -20.77 2.46
CA LEU A 131 -1.00 -20.26 2.84
C LEU A 131 -2.05 -20.97 1.99
N ARG A 132 -2.93 -21.70 2.63
CA ARG A 132 -3.95 -22.50 1.93
C ARG A 132 -5.08 -21.61 1.42
N VAL A 133 -5.41 -21.78 0.15
CA VAL A 133 -6.55 -21.12 -0.47
C VAL A 133 -7.71 -22.11 -0.62
N THR A 134 -8.86 -21.73 -0.15
CA THR A 134 -10.10 -22.50 -0.29
C THR A 134 -11.13 -21.66 -1.02
N VAL A 135 -11.76 -22.26 -2.01
CA VAL A 135 -12.83 -21.62 -2.79
C VAL A 135 -14.14 -22.38 -2.51
N GLY A 136 -15.06 -21.68 -1.88
CA GLY A 136 -16.37 -22.22 -1.54
C GLY A 136 -17.44 -21.13 -1.76
N GLU A 137 -18.09 -20.69 -0.71
CA GLU A 137 -19.01 -19.54 -0.71
C GLU A 137 -18.27 -18.18 -0.80
N GLY A 138 -17.03 -18.18 -1.33
CA GLY A 138 -16.11 -17.06 -1.46
C GLY A 138 -14.67 -17.55 -1.42
N ALA A 139 -13.74 -16.71 -1.78
CA ALA A 139 -12.33 -17.01 -1.63
C ALA A 139 -11.93 -16.85 -0.16
N MET A 140 -11.29 -17.86 0.37
CA MET A 140 -10.75 -17.87 1.73
C MET A 140 -9.25 -18.19 1.69
N VAL A 141 -8.51 -17.55 2.55
CA VAL A 141 -7.10 -17.86 2.77
C VAL A 141 -6.94 -18.40 4.20
N ASP A 142 -6.60 -19.67 4.29
CA ASP A 142 -6.59 -20.44 5.51
C ASP A 142 -7.95 -20.40 6.25
N GLN A 143 -8.09 -19.58 7.26
CA GLN A 143 -9.35 -19.39 8.01
C GLN A 143 -10.00 -18.01 7.77
N ALA A 144 -9.33 -17.14 7.01
CA ALA A 144 -9.77 -15.79 6.75
C ALA A 144 -10.54 -15.70 5.42
N LYS A 145 -11.70 -15.03 5.46
CA LYS A 145 -12.49 -14.77 4.26
C LYS A 145 -11.98 -13.50 3.58
N ILE A 146 -11.79 -13.57 2.27
CA ILE A 146 -11.47 -12.39 1.48
C ILE A 146 -12.75 -11.60 1.26
N ILE A 147 -12.80 -10.38 1.80
CA ILE A 147 -13.97 -9.49 1.72
C ILE A 147 -13.85 -8.47 0.60
N LYS A 148 -12.62 -8.14 0.19
CA LYS A 148 -12.36 -7.24 -0.93
C LYS A 148 -11.08 -7.68 -1.64
N THR A 149 -11.13 -7.68 -2.96
CA THR A 149 -10.03 -8.13 -3.80
C THR A 149 -9.51 -7.02 -4.70
N ASP A 150 -8.35 -7.26 -5.30
CA ASP A 150 -7.82 -6.50 -6.44
C ASP A 150 -7.66 -4.99 -6.19
N ILE A 151 -7.25 -4.62 -4.99
CA ILE A 151 -6.81 -3.24 -4.71
C ILE A 151 -5.41 -3.08 -5.29
N ALA A 152 -5.32 -2.53 -6.49
CA ALA A 152 -4.06 -2.38 -7.20
C ALA A 152 -3.25 -1.21 -6.64
N CYS A 153 -2.04 -1.50 -6.20
CA CYS A 153 -1.03 -0.55 -5.76
C CYS A 153 0.10 -0.42 -6.78
N SER A 154 1.00 0.53 -6.59
CA SER A 154 2.15 0.73 -7.47
C SER A 154 3.09 -0.48 -7.46
N ASN A 155 3.33 -1.04 -6.30
CA ASN A 155 4.26 -2.15 -6.06
C ASN A 155 3.57 -3.48 -5.70
N GLY A 156 2.26 -3.60 -5.91
CA GLY A 156 1.56 -4.85 -5.64
C GLY A 156 0.05 -4.78 -5.65
N VAL A 157 -0.57 -5.75 -4.99
CA VAL A 157 -2.03 -5.87 -4.85
C VAL A 157 -2.37 -6.15 -3.39
N ILE A 158 -3.44 -5.55 -2.90
CA ILE A 158 -3.98 -5.82 -1.58
C ILE A 158 -5.29 -6.58 -1.70
N HIS A 159 -5.41 -7.66 -0.96
CA HIS A 159 -6.65 -8.36 -0.70
C HIS A 159 -7.05 -8.17 0.76
N VAL A 160 -8.25 -7.69 0.99
CA VAL A 160 -8.74 -7.43 2.34
C VAL A 160 -9.37 -8.70 2.91
N ILE A 161 -8.94 -9.09 4.10
CA ILE A 161 -9.45 -10.25 4.82
C ILE A 161 -10.11 -9.87 6.14
N ASP A 162 -11.06 -10.68 6.57
CA ASP A 162 -11.87 -10.45 7.76
C ASP A 162 -11.30 -11.06 9.05
N SER A 163 -10.18 -11.75 8.93
CA SER A 163 -9.52 -12.42 10.06
C SER A 163 -8.01 -12.44 9.88
N VAL A 164 -7.27 -12.40 10.97
CA VAL A 164 -5.80 -12.50 10.95
C VAL A 164 -5.40 -13.97 10.80
N VAL A 165 -4.53 -14.24 9.83
CA VAL A 165 -3.97 -15.56 9.62
C VAL A 165 -2.68 -15.70 10.45
N ILE A 166 -2.61 -16.72 11.28
CA ILE A 166 -1.45 -16.96 12.16
C ILE A 166 -0.72 -18.20 11.64
N PRO A 167 0.60 -18.10 11.39
CA PRO A 167 1.40 -19.25 10.98
C PRO A 167 1.38 -20.33 12.09
N ARG A 168 1.41 -21.58 11.66
CA ARG A 168 1.41 -22.75 12.57
C ARG A 168 2.80 -23.11 13.03
#